data_4f714fdc842d11ced7e96886beae3f07
#
_entry.id   4f714fdc842d11ced7e96886beae3f07
#
_cell.length_a   1.000
_cell.length_b   1.000
_cell.length_c   1.000
_cell.angle_alpha   90.00
_cell.angle_beta   90.00
_cell.angle_gamma   90.00
#
_symmetry.space_group_name_H-M   'P 1'
#
loop_
_entity.id
_entity.type
_entity.pdbx_description
1 polymer ?
#
loop_
_entity_poly.entity_id
_entity_poly.type
_entity_poly.pdbx_seq_one_letter_code
_entity_poly.pdbx_strand_id
1 'polypeptide(L)'
;MALGRGLGELLGEVEIAYENGNSKDTLEKIGTIVDIETELIKSNPNQPRKIFDEDKLKELSDSIIEHGLLQPIVVIQNSDTSFTLISGERRLRAHKLAKIDKIKSIVLDIDEFKLRELALIENIQRDDLNIIELAYSYAQLINDHNITHDELSKKVFKSRTSITNTLRLLQLSSYVQQLLANSKISAGHAKIMLGLDEHQQKLVADSVVGQKLSVRETEKLVKQIKEPSTKKVQSN
;
A
#
# COMPACT_ATOMS: atom_id res chain seq x y z
N MET A 1 -1.90 2.95 -14.53
CA MET A 1 -1.31 1.97 -13.61
C MET A 1 -2.35 1.58 -12.60
N ALA A 2 -2.50 0.31 -12.39
CA ALA A 2 -3.66 -0.31 -11.80
C ALA A 2 -3.88 0.14 -10.34
N LEU A 3 -5.02 0.71 -10.08
CA LEU A 3 -5.69 0.65 -8.79
C LEU A 3 -5.74 -0.83 -8.39
N GLY A 4 -5.30 -1.16 -7.18
CA GLY A 4 -5.23 -2.55 -6.73
C GLY A 4 -6.55 -3.29 -6.92
N ARG A 5 -6.49 -4.57 -7.16
CA ARG A 5 -7.64 -5.39 -7.59
C ARG A 5 -8.94 -5.15 -6.78
N GLY A 6 -8.86 -4.78 -5.51
CA GLY A 6 -10.03 -4.49 -4.70
C GLY A 6 -10.72 -3.16 -5.01
N LEU A 7 -9.98 -2.04 -4.95
CA LEU A 7 -10.55 -0.71 -5.22
C LEU A 7 -10.69 -0.47 -6.73
N GLY A 8 -9.73 -0.94 -7.54
CA GLY A 8 -9.79 -0.85 -9.00
C GLY A 8 -10.90 -1.72 -9.59
N GLU A 9 -11.19 -2.87 -8.99
CA GLU A 9 -12.28 -3.74 -9.42
C GLU A 9 -13.64 -3.10 -9.06
N LEU A 10 -13.79 -2.54 -7.86
CA LEU A 10 -14.97 -1.76 -7.46
C LEU A 10 -15.17 -0.52 -8.36
N LEU A 11 -14.12 0.23 -8.64
CA LEU A 11 -14.19 1.38 -9.52
C LEU A 11 -14.50 0.97 -10.97
N GLY A 12 -13.93 -0.15 -11.43
CA GLY A 12 -14.23 -0.75 -12.73
C GLY A 12 -15.68 -1.24 -12.83
N GLU A 13 -16.21 -1.86 -11.77
CA GLU A 13 -17.62 -2.24 -11.71
C GLU A 13 -18.55 -1.04 -11.73
N VAL A 14 -18.19 0.06 -11.02
CA VAL A 14 -18.92 1.34 -11.05
C VAL A 14 -18.92 1.93 -12.46
N GLU A 15 -17.76 1.93 -13.13
CA GLU A 15 -17.58 2.49 -14.47
C GLU A 15 -18.36 1.67 -15.52
N ILE A 16 -18.25 0.35 -15.48
CA ILE A 16 -18.98 -0.57 -16.36
C ILE A 16 -20.50 -0.50 -16.09
N ALA A 17 -20.93 -0.43 -14.84
CA ALA A 17 -22.34 -0.32 -14.48
C ALA A 17 -22.95 1.00 -14.99
N TYR A 18 -22.18 2.08 -14.98
CA TYR A 18 -22.60 3.37 -15.51
C TYR A 18 -22.66 3.38 -17.04
N GLU A 19 -21.66 2.80 -17.74
CA GLU A 19 -21.62 2.75 -19.21
C GLU A 19 -22.70 1.85 -19.82
N ASN A 20 -23.03 0.74 -19.17
CA ASN A 20 -24.00 -0.24 -19.72
C ASN A 20 -25.47 0.13 -19.50
N GLY A 21 -25.79 1.25 -18.85
CA GLY A 21 -27.16 1.73 -18.66
C GLY A 21 -28.12 0.79 -17.87
N ASN A 22 -27.63 -0.34 -17.39
CA ASN A 22 -28.39 -1.39 -16.71
C ASN A 22 -28.41 -1.23 -15.18
N SER A 23 -28.46 -0.06 -14.70
CA SER A 23 -27.64 0.46 -13.61
C SER A 23 -28.37 0.77 -12.33
N LYS A 24 -29.68 0.76 -12.24
CA LYS A 24 -30.33 1.13 -10.98
C LYS A 24 -30.00 0.13 -9.86
N ASP A 25 -30.18 -1.16 -10.12
CA ASP A 25 -29.98 -2.20 -9.10
C ASP A 25 -28.50 -2.43 -8.71
N THR A 26 -27.57 -2.17 -9.65
CA THR A 26 -26.14 -2.36 -9.39
C THR A 26 -25.52 -1.12 -8.73
N LEU A 27 -25.93 0.07 -9.15
CA LEU A 27 -25.48 1.32 -8.56
C LEU A 27 -26.06 1.53 -7.15
N GLU A 28 -27.29 1.10 -6.87
CA GLU A 28 -27.87 1.12 -5.52
C GLU A 28 -27.12 0.20 -4.53
N LYS A 29 -26.39 -0.80 -5.03
CA LYS A 29 -25.53 -1.67 -4.21
C LYS A 29 -24.14 -1.09 -3.98
N ILE A 30 -23.67 -0.19 -4.85
CA ILE A 30 -22.30 0.35 -4.84
C ILE A 30 -22.27 1.76 -4.24
N GLY A 31 -23.32 2.56 -4.46
CA GLY A 31 -23.39 3.92 -3.93
C GLY A 31 -24.54 4.72 -4.52
N THR A 32 -24.81 5.89 -3.94
CA THR A 32 -25.88 6.80 -4.38
C THR A 32 -25.32 7.86 -5.31
N ILE A 33 -25.99 8.11 -6.45
CA ILE A 33 -25.62 9.22 -7.36
C ILE A 33 -26.29 10.49 -6.87
N VAL A 34 -25.48 11.50 -6.57
CA VAL A 34 -25.95 12.82 -6.10
C VAL A 34 -25.12 13.95 -6.71
N ASP A 35 -25.71 15.13 -6.80
CA ASP A 35 -24.99 16.35 -7.15
C ASP A 35 -24.44 17.00 -5.88
N ILE A 36 -23.11 17.09 -5.78
CA ILE A 36 -22.39 17.60 -4.60
C ILE A 36 -21.73 18.94 -4.96
N GLU A 37 -21.75 19.90 -4.05
CA GLU A 37 -21.02 21.15 -4.21
C GLU A 37 -19.52 20.89 -4.29
N THR A 38 -18.87 21.44 -5.33
CA THR A 38 -17.45 21.19 -5.62
C THR A 38 -16.52 21.63 -4.49
N GLU A 39 -16.95 22.60 -3.67
CA GLU A 39 -16.21 23.10 -2.51
C GLU A 39 -16.18 22.10 -1.33
N LEU A 40 -17.22 21.28 -1.19
CA LEU A 40 -17.30 20.26 -0.14
C LEU A 40 -16.40 19.06 -0.41
N ILE A 41 -15.84 18.96 -1.64
CA ILE A 41 -15.03 17.82 -2.06
C ILE A 41 -13.54 18.15 -1.92
N LYS A 42 -12.88 17.40 -1.04
CA LYS A 42 -11.43 17.47 -0.81
C LYS A 42 -10.71 16.48 -1.71
N SER A 43 -9.64 16.92 -2.36
CA SER A 43 -8.73 16.03 -3.10
C SER A 43 -8.00 15.10 -2.14
N ASN A 44 -7.79 13.85 -2.54
CA ASN A 44 -7.01 12.91 -1.77
C ASN A 44 -5.52 13.28 -1.85
N PRO A 45 -4.83 13.57 -0.72
CA PRO A 45 -3.41 13.94 -0.71
C PRO A 45 -2.48 12.84 -1.25
N ASN A 46 -2.94 11.59 -1.24
CA ASN A 46 -2.18 10.41 -1.69
C ASN A 46 -2.36 10.11 -3.19
N GLN A 47 -2.94 11.03 -3.98
CA GLN A 47 -3.09 10.84 -5.42
C GLN A 47 -1.71 10.72 -6.11
N PRO A 48 -1.49 9.67 -6.92
CA PRO A 48 -0.20 9.43 -7.57
C PRO A 48 0.16 10.47 -8.65
N ARG A 49 -0.85 11.14 -9.23
CA ARG A 49 -0.67 12.14 -10.27
C ARG A 49 -0.65 13.55 -9.68
N LYS A 50 0.55 14.12 -9.56
CA LYS A 50 0.76 15.49 -9.03
C LYS A 50 0.89 16.56 -10.14
N ILE A 51 1.25 16.18 -11.36
CA ILE A 51 1.45 17.09 -12.48
C ILE A 51 0.27 16.96 -13.43
N PHE A 52 -0.43 18.06 -13.66
CA PHE A 52 -1.56 18.15 -14.59
C PHE A 52 -1.20 19.14 -15.69
N ASP A 53 -1.44 18.74 -16.91
CA ASP A 53 -1.31 19.57 -18.11
C ASP A 53 -2.47 20.56 -18.14
N GLU A 54 -2.16 21.85 -18.06
CA GLU A 54 -3.16 22.92 -17.95
C GLU A 54 -3.99 23.03 -19.24
N ASP A 55 -3.40 22.83 -20.41
CA ASP A 55 -4.10 22.91 -21.69
C ASP A 55 -5.16 21.81 -21.78
N LYS A 56 -4.79 20.58 -21.43
CA LYS A 56 -5.72 19.45 -21.40
C LYS A 56 -6.79 19.56 -20.30
N LEU A 57 -6.51 20.31 -19.25
CA LEU A 57 -7.51 20.58 -18.21
C LEU A 57 -8.52 21.59 -18.70
N LYS A 58 -8.08 22.61 -19.46
CA LYS A 58 -8.93 23.61 -20.08
C LYS A 58 -9.83 22.99 -21.16
N GLU A 59 -9.28 22.17 -22.04
CA GLU A 59 -10.08 21.42 -23.03
C GLU A 59 -11.19 20.60 -22.36
N LEU A 60 -10.88 19.93 -21.26
CA LEU A 60 -11.87 19.16 -20.50
C LEU A 60 -12.90 20.07 -19.84
N SER A 61 -12.50 21.24 -19.33
CA SER A 61 -13.40 22.25 -18.76
C SER A 61 -14.39 22.74 -19.80
N ASP A 62 -13.90 23.10 -21.00
CA ASP A 62 -14.73 23.58 -22.12
C ASP A 62 -15.71 22.48 -22.58
N SER A 63 -15.26 21.24 -22.68
CA SER A 63 -16.12 20.10 -23.00
C SER A 63 -17.21 19.86 -21.95
N ILE A 64 -16.90 20.05 -20.66
CA ILE A 64 -17.89 19.91 -19.57
C ILE A 64 -18.94 21.04 -19.60
N ILE A 65 -18.54 22.24 -20.00
CA ILE A 65 -19.49 23.36 -20.17
C ILE A 65 -20.47 23.06 -21.31
N GLU A 66 -19.99 22.50 -22.41
CA GLU A 66 -20.79 22.25 -23.60
C GLU A 66 -21.69 21.01 -23.49
N HIS A 67 -21.14 19.91 -22.98
CA HIS A 67 -21.80 18.59 -23.01
C HIS A 67 -22.21 18.07 -21.64
N GLY A 68 -21.82 18.75 -20.57
CA GLY A 68 -21.96 18.26 -19.20
C GLY A 68 -20.95 17.18 -18.84
N LEU A 69 -21.04 16.70 -17.61
CA LEU A 69 -20.18 15.61 -17.12
C LEU A 69 -20.75 14.26 -17.54
N LEU A 70 -20.05 13.57 -18.46
CA LEU A 70 -20.47 12.25 -18.96
C LEU A 70 -20.30 11.15 -17.92
N GLN A 71 -19.20 11.19 -17.16
CA GLN A 71 -18.90 10.20 -16.12
C GLN A 71 -18.80 10.89 -14.75
N PRO A 72 -19.58 10.46 -13.74
CA PRO A 72 -19.51 11.02 -12.40
C PRO A 72 -18.12 10.82 -11.78
N ILE A 73 -17.79 11.62 -10.78
CA ILE A 73 -16.66 11.36 -9.89
C ILE A 73 -17.09 10.40 -8.81
N VAL A 74 -16.10 9.76 -8.16
CA VAL A 74 -16.35 8.84 -7.04
C VAL A 74 -15.81 9.46 -5.76
N VAL A 75 -16.66 9.55 -4.76
CA VAL A 75 -16.36 10.16 -3.45
C VAL A 75 -16.80 9.25 -2.31
N ILE A 76 -16.23 9.46 -1.15
CA ILE A 76 -16.76 8.97 0.13
C ILE A 76 -17.22 10.15 0.98
N GLN A 77 -18.25 9.95 1.76
CA GLN A 77 -18.72 10.92 2.72
C GLN A 77 -17.97 10.77 4.04
N ASN A 78 -17.30 11.83 4.50
CA ASN A 78 -16.62 11.85 5.81
C ASN A 78 -17.54 12.42 6.90
N SER A 79 -18.41 13.36 6.52
CA SER A 79 -19.44 13.98 7.36
C SER A 79 -20.53 14.56 6.46
N ASP A 80 -21.61 15.04 7.05
CA ASP A 80 -22.73 15.64 6.30
C ASP A 80 -22.32 16.75 5.32
N THR A 81 -21.19 17.41 5.58
CA THR A 81 -20.69 18.55 4.78
C THR A 81 -19.29 18.35 4.22
N SER A 82 -18.74 17.14 4.21
CA SER A 82 -17.38 16.91 3.73
C SER A 82 -17.25 15.56 3.02
N PHE A 83 -16.70 15.62 1.80
CA PHE A 83 -16.46 14.46 0.96
C PHE A 83 -14.98 14.36 0.61
N THR A 84 -14.46 13.14 0.48
CA THR A 84 -13.10 12.88 -0.02
C THR A 84 -13.18 12.23 -1.40
N LEU A 85 -12.45 12.81 -2.35
CA LEU A 85 -12.38 12.29 -3.71
C LEU A 85 -11.56 10.99 -3.77
N ILE A 86 -12.13 9.97 -4.36
CA ILE A 86 -11.48 8.68 -4.62
C ILE A 86 -11.01 8.59 -6.07
N SER A 87 -11.89 8.93 -7.01
CA SER A 87 -11.56 8.93 -8.45
C SER A 87 -12.19 10.12 -9.15
N GLY A 88 -11.49 10.64 -10.18
CA GLY A 88 -11.98 11.73 -11.01
C GLY A 88 -11.33 13.09 -10.75
N GLU A 89 -10.09 13.18 -10.22
CA GLU A 89 -9.37 14.42 -9.91
C GLU A 89 -9.39 15.44 -11.08
N ARG A 90 -9.16 14.97 -12.32
CA ARG A 90 -9.22 15.86 -13.50
C ARG A 90 -10.61 16.45 -13.72
N ARG A 91 -11.65 15.65 -13.51
CA ARG A 91 -13.06 16.08 -13.67
C ARG A 91 -13.42 17.13 -12.60
N LEU A 92 -13.01 16.89 -11.35
CA LEU A 92 -13.22 17.85 -10.26
C LEU A 92 -12.51 19.19 -10.52
N ARG A 93 -11.25 19.14 -10.96
CA ARG A 93 -10.47 20.35 -11.30
C ARG A 93 -11.08 21.10 -12.48
N ALA A 94 -11.49 20.38 -13.53
CA ALA A 94 -12.15 20.98 -14.69
C ALA A 94 -13.48 21.65 -14.31
N HIS A 95 -14.28 21.06 -13.41
CA HIS A 95 -15.49 21.70 -12.87
C HIS A 95 -15.17 22.98 -12.10
N LYS A 96 -14.15 22.94 -11.25
CA LYS A 96 -13.73 24.16 -10.51
C LYS A 96 -13.22 25.25 -11.46
N LEU A 97 -12.49 24.87 -12.53
CA LEU A 97 -12.05 25.80 -13.57
C LEU A 97 -13.22 26.39 -14.35
N ALA A 98 -14.24 25.59 -14.66
CA ALA A 98 -15.47 25.99 -15.31
C ALA A 98 -16.40 26.82 -14.39
N LYS A 99 -16.08 26.94 -13.08
CA LYS A 99 -16.92 27.58 -12.05
C LYS A 99 -18.33 26.98 -11.99
N ILE A 100 -18.42 25.67 -12.13
CA ILE A 100 -19.68 24.91 -11.97
C ILE A 100 -19.77 24.50 -10.50
N ASP A 101 -20.81 24.95 -9.83
CA ASP A 101 -20.98 24.80 -8.38
C ASP A 101 -21.17 23.34 -7.95
N LYS A 102 -21.87 22.55 -8.76
CA LYS A 102 -22.22 21.15 -8.42
C LYS A 102 -21.64 20.18 -9.41
N ILE A 103 -21.17 19.04 -8.90
CA ILE A 103 -20.62 17.96 -9.71
C ILE A 103 -21.33 16.64 -9.41
N LYS A 104 -21.72 15.94 -10.49
CA LYS A 104 -22.34 14.62 -10.37
C LYS A 104 -21.36 13.62 -9.79
N SER A 105 -21.73 13.00 -8.67
CA SER A 105 -20.85 12.18 -7.84
C SER A 105 -21.53 10.87 -7.44
N ILE A 106 -20.79 9.79 -7.42
CA ILE A 106 -21.18 8.53 -6.80
C ILE A 106 -20.61 8.54 -5.39
N VAL A 107 -21.48 8.55 -4.39
CA VAL A 107 -21.10 8.45 -2.98
C VAL A 107 -21.02 6.97 -2.63
N LEU A 108 -19.82 6.47 -2.38
CA LEU A 108 -19.63 5.10 -1.91
C LEU A 108 -20.01 5.02 -0.43
N ASP A 109 -20.84 4.06 -0.10
CA ASP A 109 -21.15 3.69 1.30
C ASP A 109 -20.05 2.77 1.84
N ILE A 110 -18.85 3.33 1.92
CA ILE A 110 -17.66 2.63 2.43
C ILE A 110 -17.13 3.43 3.61
N ASP A 111 -16.98 2.77 4.74
CA ASP A 111 -16.33 3.32 5.93
C ASP A 111 -14.89 3.75 5.59
N GLU A 112 -14.47 4.93 6.05
CA GLU A 112 -13.11 5.45 5.90
C GLU A 112 -12.05 4.43 6.35
N PHE A 113 -12.36 3.66 7.37
CA PHE A 113 -11.52 2.57 7.88
C PHE A 113 -11.29 1.49 6.82
N LYS A 114 -12.34 1.09 6.11
CA LYS A 114 -12.27 0.12 5.02
C LYS A 114 -11.50 0.65 3.82
N LEU A 115 -11.65 1.94 3.53
CA LEU A 115 -10.89 2.59 2.46
C LEU A 115 -9.39 2.60 2.75
N ARG A 116 -8.99 2.91 3.98
CA ARG A 116 -7.58 2.85 4.41
C ARG A 116 -7.02 1.44 4.29
N GLU A 117 -7.81 0.43 4.66
CA GLU A 117 -7.43 -0.97 4.47
C GLU A 117 -7.14 -1.29 3.00
N LEU A 118 -8.06 -0.94 2.10
CA LEU A 118 -7.90 -1.18 0.67
C LEU A 118 -6.70 -0.45 0.08
N ALA A 119 -6.44 0.79 0.49
CA ALA A 119 -5.27 1.55 0.07
C ALA A 119 -3.94 0.92 0.55
N LEU A 120 -3.92 0.39 1.78
CA LEU A 120 -2.75 -0.33 2.29
C LEU A 120 -2.53 -1.65 1.56
N ILE A 121 -3.59 -2.41 1.27
CA ILE A 121 -3.50 -3.65 0.49
C ILE A 121 -3.00 -3.36 -0.93
N GLU A 122 -3.48 -2.30 -1.57
CA GLU A 122 -2.98 -1.85 -2.87
C GLU A 122 -1.48 -1.58 -2.82
N ASN A 123 -1.04 -0.77 -1.86
CA ASN A 123 0.36 -0.44 -1.71
C ASN A 123 1.24 -1.69 -1.50
N ILE A 124 0.75 -2.68 -0.74
CA ILE A 124 1.42 -3.97 -0.53
C ILE A 124 1.59 -4.77 -1.84
N GLN A 125 0.68 -4.61 -2.79
CA GLN A 125 0.71 -5.33 -4.08
C GLN A 125 1.63 -4.67 -5.12
N ARG A 126 2.30 -3.57 -4.77
CA ARG A 126 3.29 -2.93 -5.64
C ARG A 126 4.55 -3.78 -5.74
N ASP A 127 5.06 -3.93 -6.95
CA ASP A 127 6.25 -4.75 -7.24
C ASP A 127 7.57 -4.08 -6.81
N ASP A 128 7.53 -2.78 -6.48
CA ASP A 128 8.71 -1.96 -6.18
C ASP A 128 9.01 -1.82 -4.67
N LEU A 129 8.21 -2.42 -3.79
CA LEU A 129 8.46 -2.41 -2.35
C LEU A 129 9.67 -3.26 -1.97
N ASN A 130 10.57 -2.70 -1.17
CA ASN A 130 11.57 -3.53 -0.53
C ASN A 130 10.95 -4.37 0.61
N ILE A 131 11.63 -5.45 1.00
CA ILE A 131 11.09 -6.42 1.96
C ILE A 131 10.85 -5.84 3.37
N ILE A 132 11.56 -4.78 3.75
CA ILE A 132 11.39 -4.09 5.03
C ILE A 132 10.16 -3.17 4.97
N GLU A 133 9.96 -2.43 3.86
CA GLU A 133 8.74 -1.65 3.63
C GLU A 133 7.50 -2.55 3.63
N LEU A 134 7.60 -3.70 2.97
CA LEU A 134 6.55 -4.71 2.99
C LEU A 134 6.24 -5.21 4.41
N ALA A 135 7.28 -5.43 5.24
CA ALA A 135 7.11 -5.85 6.62
C ALA A 135 6.40 -4.78 7.47
N TYR A 136 6.76 -3.51 7.30
CA TYR A 136 6.08 -2.39 7.98
C TYR A 136 4.61 -2.27 7.54
N SER A 137 4.32 -2.41 6.24
CA SER A 137 2.94 -2.38 5.73
C SER A 137 2.09 -3.53 6.30
N TYR A 138 2.66 -4.73 6.45
CA TYR A 138 1.99 -5.84 7.13
C TYR A 138 1.73 -5.55 8.61
N ALA A 139 2.73 -5.02 9.33
CA ALA A 139 2.59 -4.67 10.73
C ALA A 139 1.53 -3.57 10.93
N GLN A 140 1.51 -2.58 10.05
CA GLN A 140 0.51 -1.51 10.07
C GLN A 140 -0.90 -2.06 9.86
N LEU A 141 -1.13 -2.90 8.84
CA LEU A 141 -2.44 -3.52 8.62
C LEU A 141 -2.93 -4.33 9.81
N ILE A 142 -2.04 -5.12 10.44
CA ILE A 142 -2.38 -5.92 11.61
C ILE A 142 -2.79 -5.02 12.78
N ASN A 143 -2.03 -3.96 13.05
CA ASN A 143 -2.27 -3.07 14.17
C ASN A 143 -3.50 -2.19 13.95
N ASP A 144 -3.64 -1.57 12.78
CA ASP A 144 -4.72 -0.63 12.48
C ASP A 144 -6.08 -1.35 12.40
N HIS A 145 -6.09 -2.59 11.89
CA HIS A 145 -7.32 -3.36 11.66
C HIS A 145 -7.52 -4.50 12.67
N ASN A 146 -6.60 -4.68 13.63
CA ASN A 146 -6.64 -5.72 14.65
C ASN A 146 -6.93 -7.13 14.07
N ILE A 147 -6.31 -7.44 12.93
CA ILE A 147 -6.46 -8.69 12.19
C ILE A 147 -5.34 -9.68 12.52
N THR A 148 -5.63 -10.95 12.39
CA THR A 148 -4.65 -12.02 12.55
C THR A 148 -3.76 -12.19 11.31
N HIS A 149 -2.62 -12.87 11.48
CA HIS A 149 -1.74 -13.23 10.34
C HIS A 149 -2.47 -14.09 9.29
N ASP A 150 -3.45 -14.90 9.71
CA ASP A 150 -4.23 -15.74 8.81
C ASP A 150 -5.20 -14.90 7.97
N GLU A 151 -5.90 -13.95 8.59
CA GLU A 151 -6.78 -13.02 7.89
C GLU A 151 -5.99 -12.12 6.92
N LEU A 152 -4.83 -11.59 7.34
CA LEU A 152 -3.96 -10.85 6.46
C LEU A 152 -3.52 -11.71 5.27
N SER A 153 -3.19 -12.99 5.48
CA SER A 153 -2.75 -13.89 4.43
C SER A 153 -3.78 -14.05 3.31
N LYS A 154 -5.07 -14.13 3.70
CA LYS A 154 -6.20 -14.19 2.76
C LYS A 154 -6.36 -12.88 1.99
N LYS A 155 -6.24 -11.73 2.68
CA LYS A 155 -6.38 -10.39 2.08
C LYS A 155 -5.30 -10.06 1.05
N VAL A 156 -4.04 -10.46 1.31
CA VAL A 156 -2.90 -10.14 0.42
C VAL A 156 -2.47 -11.31 -0.47
N PHE A 157 -3.22 -12.43 -0.47
CA PHE A 157 -2.95 -13.63 -1.27
C PHE A 157 -1.53 -14.20 -1.09
N LYS A 158 -1.05 -14.20 0.16
CA LYS A 158 0.25 -14.80 0.55
C LYS A 158 0.03 -15.88 1.60
N SER A 159 0.98 -16.79 1.74
CA SER A 159 0.89 -17.78 2.82
C SER A 159 1.11 -17.13 4.19
N ARG A 160 0.41 -17.60 5.23
CA ARG A 160 0.61 -17.18 6.62
C ARG A 160 2.09 -17.27 7.04
N THR A 161 2.77 -18.32 6.60
CA THR A 161 4.21 -18.52 6.88
C THR A 161 5.06 -17.41 6.25
N SER A 162 4.74 -16.99 5.03
CA SER A 162 5.44 -15.88 4.36
C SER A 162 5.28 -14.59 5.16
N ILE A 163 4.05 -14.24 5.57
CA ILE A 163 3.76 -13.04 6.36
C ILE A 163 4.52 -13.06 7.69
N THR A 164 4.42 -14.17 8.43
CA THR A 164 5.12 -14.32 9.72
C THR A 164 6.64 -14.16 9.55
N ASN A 165 7.22 -14.74 8.49
CA ASN A 165 8.64 -14.63 8.21
C ASN A 165 9.05 -13.20 7.84
N THR A 166 8.22 -12.48 7.09
CA THR A 166 8.47 -11.09 6.72
C THR A 166 8.40 -10.18 7.95
N LEU A 167 7.36 -10.33 8.79
CA LEU A 167 7.22 -9.57 10.03
C LEU A 167 8.38 -9.78 11.01
N ARG A 168 8.92 -11.00 11.09
CA ARG A 168 10.09 -11.28 11.94
C ARG A 168 11.33 -10.48 11.56
N LEU A 169 11.44 -10.01 10.31
CA LEU A 169 12.58 -9.18 9.90
C LEU A 169 12.61 -7.82 10.60
N LEU A 170 11.47 -7.33 11.12
CA LEU A 170 11.41 -6.11 11.94
C LEU A 170 12.05 -6.28 13.33
N GLN A 171 12.35 -7.51 13.75
CA GLN A 171 13.06 -7.79 15.01
C GLN A 171 14.58 -7.66 14.87
N LEU A 172 15.07 -7.46 13.66
CA LEU A 172 16.50 -7.21 13.40
C LEU A 172 16.88 -5.78 13.81
N SER A 173 18.15 -5.57 14.11
CA SER A 173 18.69 -4.23 14.36
C SER A 173 18.49 -3.31 13.15
N SER A 174 18.37 -2.01 13.40
CA SER A 174 18.18 -1.00 12.34
C SER A 174 19.26 -1.08 11.25
N TYR A 175 20.49 -1.40 11.67
CA TYR A 175 21.62 -1.57 10.75
C TYR A 175 21.38 -2.73 9.76
N VAL A 176 20.98 -3.89 10.26
CA VAL A 176 20.69 -5.07 9.42
C VAL A 176 19.47 -4.84 8.53
N GLN A 177 18.44 -4.17 9.05
CA GLN A 177 17.28 -3.78 8.25
C GLN A 177 17.65 -2.85 7.09
N GLN A 178 18.53 -1.86 7.30
CA GLN A 178 19.04 -0.99 6.24
C GLN A 178 19.82 -1.75 5.18
N LEU A 179 20.71 -2.68 5.57
CA LEU A 179 21.44 -3.51 4.63
C LEU A 179 20.51 -4.37 3.78
N LEU A 180 19.45 -4.91 4.38
CA LEU A 180 18.45 -5.72 3.70
C LEU A 180 17.59 -4.87 2.76
N ALA A 181 17.14 -3.69 3.20
CA ALA A 181 16.36 -2.75 2.37
C ALA A 181 17.14 -2.29 1.13
N ASN A 182 18.46 -2.10 1.27
CA ASN A 182 19.38 -1.73 0.19
C ASN A 182 19.91 -2.93 -0.61
N SER A 183 19.36 -4.14 -0.42
CA SER A 183 19.76 -5.36 -1.10
C SER A 183 21.26 -5.72 -0.95
N LYS A 184 21.93 -5.22 0.09
CA LYS A 184 23.33 -5.58 0.41
C LYS A 184 23.45 -6.97 1.00
N ILE A 185 22.39 -7.45 1.64
CA ILE A 185 22.22 -8.81 2.14
C ILE A 185 20.88 -9.37 1.67
N SER A 186 20.72 -10.67 1.59
CA SER A 186 19.46 -11.31 1.23
C SER A 186 18.58 -11.58 2.45
N ALA A 187 17.29 -11.82 2.21
CA ALA A 187 16.36 -12.25 3.25
C ALA A 187 16.77 -13.58 3.92
N GLY A 188 17.50 -14.44 3.20
CA GLY A 188 18.10 -15.65 3.74
C GLY A 188 19.14 -15.34 4.82
N HIS A 189 20.08 -14.43 4.53
CA HIS A 189 21.07 -13.96 5.50
C HIS A 189 20.41 -13.34 6.73
N ALA A 190 19.42 -12.45 6.50
CA ALA A 190 18.69 -11.76 7.56
C ALA A 190 17.97 -12.74 8.52
N LYS A 191 17.34 -13.79 7.98
CA LYS A 191 16.66 -14.82 8.80
C LYS A 191 17.60 -15.55 9.74
N ILE A 192 18.84 -15.81 9.32
CA ILE A 192 19.84 -16.50 10.15
C ILE A 192 20.27 -15.63 11.35
N MET A 193 20.24 -14.32 11.20
CA MET A 193 20.59 -13.36 12.24
C MET A 193 19.49 -13.16 13.28
N LEU A 194 18.26 -13.63 13.02
CA LEU A 194 17.19 -13.59 14.00
C LEU A 194 17.57 -14.37 15.26
N GLY A 195 17.40 -13.74 16.42
CA GLY A 195 17.76 -14.34 17.71
C GLY A 195 19.24 -14.19 18.08
N LEU A 196 19.99 -13.38 17.36
CA LEU A 196 21.28 -12.82 17.79
C LEU A 196 21.03 -11.47 18.48
N ASP A 197 21.91 -11.08 19.39
CA ASP A 197 21.91 -9.72 19.91
C ASP A 197 22.41 -8.71 18.85
N GLU A 198 22.22 -7.43 19.10
CA GLU A 198 22.52 -6.37 18.13
C GLU A 198 24.01 -6.32 17.72
N HIS A 199 24.91 -6.56 18.67
CA HIS A 199 26.34 -6.59 18.41
C HIS A 199 26.72 -7.77 17.52
N GLN A 200 26.18 -8.95 17.82
CA GLN A 200 26.40 -10.16 17.01
C GLN A 200 25.80 -10.02 15.61
N GLN A 201 24.61 -9.43 15.50
CA GLN A 201 23.99 -9.13 14.21
C GLN A 201 24.88 -8.26 13.35
N LYS A 202 25.46 -7.20 13.94
CA LYS A 202 26.39 -6.31 13.22
C LYS A 202 27.64 -7.04 12.74
N LEU A 203 28.29 -7.81 13.60
CA LEU A 203 29.48 -8.59 13.23
C LEU A 203 29.22 -9.57 12.08
N VAL A 204 28.10 -10.28 12.14
CA VAL A 204 27.70 -11.22 11.08
C VAL A 204 27.39 -10.48 9.79
N ALA A 205 26.63 -9.37 9.86
CA ALA A 205 26.27 -8.57 8.71
C ALA A 205 27.50 -7.98 8.00
N ASP A 206 28.46 -7.44 8.76
CA ASP A 206 29.73 -6.92 8.23
C ASP A 206 30.55 -8.03 7.54
N SER A 207 30.58 -9.23 8.12
CA SER A 207 31.24 -10.39 7.51
C SER A 207 30.56 -10.83 6.22
N VAL A 208 29.22 -10.85 6.18
CA VAL A 208 28.44 -11.18 4.97
C VAL A 208 28.74 -10.20 3.84
N VAL A 209 28.73 -8.89 4.14
CA VAL A 209 28.97 -7.85 3.13
C VAL A 209 30.44 -7.84 2.70
N GLY A 210 31.38 -7.89 3.64
CA GLY A 210 32.83 -7.78 3.37
C GLY A 210 33.39 -8.99 2.64
N GLN A 211 32.98 -10.19 3.02
CA GLN A 211 33.48 -11.44 2.46
C GLN A 211 32.56 -12.07 1.42
N LYS A 212 31.40 -11.44 1.13
CA LYS A 212 30.34 -11.95 0.21
C LYS A 212 29.91 -13.38 0.54
N LEU A 213 29.73 -13.66 1.83
CA LEU A 213 29.37 -15.01 2.30
C LEU A 213 28.01 -15.44 1.71
N SER A 214 27.93 -16.73 1.40
CA SER A 214 26.65 -17.37 1.08
C SER A 214 25.79 -17.57 2.34
N VAL A 215 24.50 -17.84 2.16
CA VAL A 215 23.58 -18.17 3.25
C VAL A 215 24.10 -19.33 4.10
N ARG A 216 24.64 -20.39 3.48
CA ARG A 216 25.20 -21.58 4.17
C ARG A 216 26.44 -21.24 4.98
N GLU A 217 27.31 -20.37 4.48
CA GLU A 217 28.50 -19.93 5.21
C GLU A 217 28.12 -19.05 6.39
N THR A 218 27.12 -18.19 6.21
CA THR A 218 26.56 -17.38 7.29
C THR A 218 25.94 -18.24 8.40
N GLU A 219 25.25 -19.34 8.07
CA GLU A 219 24.74 -20.30 9.06
C GLU A 219 25.90 -20.91 9.88
N LYS A 220 26.97 -21.31 9.24
CA LYS A 220 28.16 -21.86 9.94
C LYS A 220 28.78 -20.83 10.86
N LEU A 221 28.93 -19.57 10.41
CA LEU A 221 29.45 -18.47 11.21
C LEU A 221 28.59 -18.22 12.45
N VAL A 222 27.27 -18.14 12.29
CA VAL A 222 26.33 -17.92 13.40
C VAL A 222 26.37 -19.11 14.39
N LYS A 223 26.51 -20.35 13.89
CA LYS A 223 26.65 -21.50 14.77
C LYS A 223 27.93 -21.42 15.63
N GLN A 224 29.05 -21.00 15.05
CA GLN A 224 30.30 -20.79 15.79
C GLN A 224 30.17 -19.67 16.85
N ILE A 225 29.41 -18.61 16.58
CA ILE A 225 29.19 -17.52 17.54
C ILE A 225 28.31 -17.99 18.72
N LYS A 226 27.31 -18.84 18.44
CA LYS A 226 26.39 -19.36 19.47
C LYS A 226 27.02 -20.49 20.31
N GLU A 227 27.91 -21.28 19.74
CA GLU A 227 28.64 -22.34 20.41
C GLU A 227 30.09 -21.88 20.59
N PRO A 228 30.43 -21.12 21.65
CA PRO A 228 31.83 -20.78 21.90
C PRO A 228 32.60 -22.11 22.14
N SER A 229 33.54 -22.42 21.26
CA SER A 229 34.35 -23.61 21.35
C SER A 229 35.00 -23.68 22.72
N THR A 230 34.59 -24.63 23.53
CA THR A 230 35.38 -25.14 24.65
C THR A 230 36.66 -25.79 24.09
N LYS A 231 37.60 -24.98 23.63
CA LYS A 231 38.97 -25.44 23.46
C LYS A 231 39.47 -25.76 24.85
N LYS A 232 39.46 -27.06 25.19
CA LYS A 232 40.28 -27.59 26.26
C LYS A 232 41.71 -27.10 26.06
N VAL A 233 42.15 -26.21 26.95
CA VAL A 233 43.57 -25.96 27.16
C VAL A 233 44.12 -27.29 27.66
N GLN A 234 44.76 -28.06 26.77
CA GLN A 234 45.66 -29.13 27.20
C GLN A 234 46.90 -28.44 27.75
N SER A 235 46.97 -28.36 29.07
CA SER A 235 48.19 -28.10 29.80
C SER A 235 49.10 -29.32 29.63
N ASN A 236 50.20 -29.13 28.97
CA ASN A 236 51.40 -29.98 29.13
C ASN A 236 52.11 -29.60 30.43
#